data_c22c5edfa2998311ec1befa70a389af7
#
_entry.id   c22c5edfa2998311ec1befa70a389af7
#
_cell.length_a   1.000
_cell.length_b   1.000
_cell.length_c   1.000
_cell.angle_alpha   90.00
_cell.angle_beta   90.00
_cell.angle_gamma   90.00
#
_symmetry.space_group_name_H-M   'P 1'
#
loop_
_entity.id
_entity.type
_entity.pdbx_description
1 polymer ?
#
loop_
_entity_poly.entity_id
_entity_poly.type
_entity_poly.pdbx_seq_one_letter_code
_entity_poly.pdbx_strand_id
1 'polypeptide(L)'
;ALADMTDEQVNTVFGKAGVTTNAQLTTQIEKDLKQQLYSAEVDKIKSYMIDNSTVEIPDEYLQARLNEYIASFTKENVKDGQTLKKYLKSNYNMTVDQATEKWKENLTDQIKTEFIFGLIAEKENIKMDDDAFNSYVDYIVSASNGQFSKASEVYKYFGSGHKDEGKTYLKNQ
;
A
#
# COMPACT_ATOMS: atom_id res chain seq x y z
N ALA A 1 33.85 2.14 5.91
CA ALA A 1 33.25 0.91 5.42
C ALA A 1 32.65 0.14 6.60
N LEU A 2 31.56 -0.57 6.41
CA LEU A 2 30.90 -1.36 7.46
C LEU A 2 31.78 -2.50 7.99
N ALA A 3 32.75 -2.95 7.18
CA ALA A 3 33.72 -3.97 7.56
C ALA A 3 34.65 -3.54 8.72
N ASP A 4 34.75 -2.26 8.99
CA ASP A 4 35.65 -1.71 10.00
C ASP A 4 34.98 -1.45 11.36
N MET A 5 33.66 -1.74 11.48
CA MET A 5 32.94 -1.60 12.77
C MET A 5 33.19 -2.80 13.67
N THR A 6 33.51 -2.57 14.93
CA THR A 6 33.54 -3.63 15.94
C THR A 6 32.12 -4.01 16.41
N ASP A 7 31.94 -5.20 16.96
CA ASP A 7 30.64 -5.65 17.52
C ASP A 7 30.15 -4.69 18.61
N GLU A 8 31.03 -4.12 19.42
CA GLU A 8 30.70 -3.14 20.44
C GLU A 8 30.12 -1.85 19.82
N GLN A 9 30.72 -1.37 18.74
CA GLN A 9 30.21 -0.21 18.01
C GLN A 9 28.84 -0.49 17.38
N VAL A 10 28.68 -1.66 16.77
CA VAL A 10 27.40 -2.10 16.19
C VAL A 10 26.33 -2.18 17.29
N ASN A 11 26.63 -2.82 18.41
CA ASN A 11 25.70 -2.93 19.54
C ASN A 11 25.32 -1.56 20.12
N THR A 12 26.28 -0.63 20.19
CA THR A 12 26.01 0.72 20.68
C THR A 12 25.01 1.48 19.79
N VAL A 13 25.12 1.33 18.48
CA VAL A 13 24.30 2.08 17.52
C VAL A 13 22.98 1.35 17.24
N PHE A 14 23.01 0.04 17.03
CA PHE A 14 21.90 -0.76 16.52
C PHE A 14 21.33 -1.78 17.52
N GLY A 15 21.91 -1.88 18.72
CA GLY A 15 21.51 -2.88 19.73
C GLY A 15 20.05 -2.79 20.13
N LYS A 16 19.44 -1.58 20.14
CA LYS A 16 18.00 -1.40 20.41
C LYS A 16 17.11 -2.02 19.31
N ALA A 17 17.63 -2.19 18.11
CA ALA A 17 16.96 -2.87 17.00
C ALA A 17 17.28 -4.37 16.93
N GLY A 18 17.99 -4.92 17.94
CA GLY A 18 18.35 -6.34 18.01
C GLY A 18 19.58 -6.73 17.17
N VAL A 19 20.32 -5.78 16.62
CA VAL A 19 21.54 -6.00 15.84
C VAL A 19 22.75 -5.68 16.73
N THR A 20 23.47 -6.71 17.18
CA THR A 20 24.53 -6.57 18.20
C THR A 20 25.92 -6.91 17.69
N THR A 21 26.04 -7.51 16.49
CA THR A 21 27.32 -7.89 15.91
C THR A 21 27.45 -7.40 14.46
N ASN A 22 28.70 -7.24 13.99
CA ASN A 22 28.99 -6.87 12.61
C ASN A 22 28.41 -7.89 11.59
N ALA A 23 28.47 -9.18 11.91
CA ALA A 23 27.89 -10.23 11.08
C ALA A 23 26.35 -10.09 10.94
N GLN A 24 25.65 -9.79 12.04
CA GLN A 24 24.20 -9.52 12.01
C GLN A 24 23.89 -8.27 11.20
N LEU A 25 24.67 -7.19 11.36
CA LEU A 25 24.50 -5.96 10.60
C LEU A 25 24.69 -6.20 9.11
N THR A 26 25.73 -6.92 8.72
CA THR A 26 26.01 -7.28 7.31
C THR A 26 24.84 -8.08 6.73
N THR A 27 24.36 -9.10 7.44
CA THR A 27 23.22 -9.91 7.01
C THR A 27 21.95 -9.07 6.84
N GLN A 28 21.69 -8.14 7.77
CA GLN A 28 20.52 -7.26 7.67
C GLN A 28 20.63 -6.32 6.46
N ILE A 29 21.80 -5.72 6.24
CA ILE A 29 22.03 -4.84 5.08
C ILE A 29 21.88 -5.60 3.77
N GLU A 30 22.45 -6.80 3.66
CA GLU A 30 22.27 -7.64 2.46
C GLU A 30 20.81 -7.95 2.18
N LYS A 31 20.05 -8.28 3.24
CA LYS A 31 18.62 -8.52 3.13
C LYS A 31 17.87 -7.27 2.67
N ASP A 32 18.16 -6.12 3.25
CA ASP A 32 17.52 -4.87 2.93
C ASP A 32 17.84 -4.42 1.49
N LEU A 33 19.10 -4.56 1.07
CA LEU A 33 19.50 -4.28 -0.31
C LEU A 33 18.82 -5.20 -1.33
N LYS A 34 18.75 -6.51 -1.04
CA LYS A 34 18.01 -7.46 -1.89
C LYS A 34 16.54 -7.08 -2.00
N GLN A 35 15.92 -6.71 -0.88
CA GLN A 35 14.52 -6.28 -0.87
C GLN A 35 14.31 -4.98 -1.66
N GLN A 36 15.21 -4.01 -1.53
CA GLN A 36 15.16 -2.76 -2.30
C GLN A 36 15.32 -3.01 -3.80
N LEU A 37 16.28 -3.85 -4.21
CA LEU A 37 16.48 -4.23 -5.61
C LEU A 37 15.24 -4.92 -6.16
N TYR A 38 14.70 -5.90 -5.44
CA TYR A 38 13.47 -6.60 -5.84
C TYR A 38 12.29 -5.63 -6.01
N SER A 39 12.07 -4.74 -5.04
CA SER A 39 11.00 -3.74 -5.14
C SER A 39 11.20 -2.82 -6.35
N ALA A 40 12.43 -2.35 -6.59
CA ALA A 40 12.73 -1.51 -7.74
C ALA A 40 12.53 -2.23 -9.10
N GLU A 41 12.81 -3.54 -9.17
CA GLU A 41 12.54 -4.35 -10.36
C GLU A 41 11.02 -4.53 -10.57
N VAL A 42 10.28 -4.83 -9.50
CA VAL A 42 8.81 -4.94 -9.56
C VAL A 42 8.18 -3.63 -10.01
N ASP A 43 8.64 -2.49 -9.49
CA ASP A 43 8.12 -1.17 -9.88
C ASP A 43 8.42 -0.86 -11.36
N LYS A 44 9.59 -1.23 -11.87
CA LYS A 44 9.91 -1.11 -13.30
C LYS A 44 9.00 -1.97 -14.18
N ILE A 45 8.73 -3.21 -13.77
CA ILE A 45 7.82 -4.11 -14.48
C ILE A 45 6.41 -3.53 -14.49
N LYS A 46 5.92 -3.05 -13.35
CA LYS A 46 4.60 -2.39 -13.24
C LYS A 46 4.50 -1.19 -14.18
N SER A 47 5.46 -0.28 -14.13
CA SER A 47 5.49 0.89 -15.00
C SER A 47 5.51 0.49 -16.47
N TYR A 48 6.37 -0.45 -16.84
CA TYR A 48 6.44 -0.96 -18.21
C TYR A 48 5.10 -1.53 -18.69
N MET A 49 4.42 -2.30 -17.85
CA MET A 49 3.13 -2.91 -18.19
C MET A 49 2.02 -1.85 -18.34
N ILE A 50 1.99 -0.84 -17.46
CA ILE A 50 1.02 0.26 -17.55
C ILE A 50 1.25 1.06 -18.84
N ASP A 51 2.50 1.40 -19.15
CA ASP A 51 2.87 2.22 -20.29
C ASP A 51 2.66 1.50 -21.63
N ASN A 52 2.77 0.17 -21.65
CA ASN A 52 2.67 -0.65 -22.87
C ASN A 52 1.35 -1.44 -22.98
N SER A 53 0.39 -1.19 -22.10
CA SER A 53 -0.93 -1.82 -22.15
C SER A 53 -2.03 -0.80 -22.43
N THR A 54 -2.99 -1.18 -23.25
CA THR A 54 -4.22 -0.40 -23.46
C THR A 54 -5.32 -1.00 -22.58
N VAL A 55 -5.81 -0.21 -21.64
CA VAL A 55 -6.94 -0.57 -20.78
C VAL A 55 -8.02 0.47 -20.97
N GLU A 56 -9.17 0.04 -21.51
CA GLU A 56 -10.36 0.89 -21.60
C GLU A 56 -11.12 0.84 -20.27
N ILE A 57 -11.14 1.97 -19.57
CA ILE A 57 -11.87 2.12 -18.30
C ILE A 57 -13.17 2.87 -18.62
N PRO A 58 -14.35 2.27 -18.38
CA PRO A 58 -15.60 2.97 -18.56
C PRO A 58 -15.67 4.23 -17.67
N ASP A 59 -16.10 5.35 -18.25
CA ASP A 59 -16.17 6.63 -17.52
C ASP A 59 -17.04 6.53 -16.27
N GLU A 60 -18.15 5.81 -16.33
CA GLU A 60 -19.05 5.60 -15.19
C GLU A 60 -18.35 4.86 -14.04
N TYR A 61 -17.52 3.85 -14.37
CA TYR A 61 -16.76 3.11 -13.36
C TYR A 61 -15.70 4.00 -12.69
N LEU A 62 -14.94 4.74 -13.49
CA LEU A 62 -13.93 5.66 -12.97
C LEU A 62 -14.56 6.75 -12.10
N GLN A 63 -15.72 7.29 -12.51
CA GLN A 63 -16.43 8.30 -11.74
C GLN A 63 -16.98 7.75 -10.42
N ALA A 64 -17.49 6.51 -10.40
CA ALA A 64 -17.94 5.86 -9.18
C ALA A 64 -16.79 5.68 -8.20
N ARG A 65 -15.64 5.15 -8.64
CA ARG A 65 -14.44 4.99 -7.80
C ARG A 65 -13.92 6.34 -7.27
N LEU A 66 -13.95 7.39 -8.10
CA LEU A 66 -13.55 8.73 -7.70
C LEU A 66 -14.48 9.31 -6.62
N ASN A 67 -15.78 9.14 -6.76
CA ASN A 67 -16.76 9.59 -5.77
C ASN A 67 -16.57 8.87 -4.42
N GLU A 68 -16.34 7.56 -4.44
CA GLU A 68 -16.03 6.76 -3.25
C GLU A 68 -14.74 7.25 -2.58
N TYR A 69 -13.69 7.48 -3.37
CA TYR A 69 -12.43 8.01 -2.85
C TYR A 69 -12.61 9.37 -2.19
N ILE A 70 -13.29 10.32 -2.84
CA ILE A 70 -13.57 11.66 -2.30
C ILE A 70 -14.37 11.56 -1.00
N ALA A 71 -15.36 10.68 -0.93
CA ALA A 71 -16.17 10.48 0.26
C ALA A 71 -15.34 9.93 1.44
N SER A 72 -14.52 8.90 1.19
CA SER A 72 -13.62 8.32 2.19
C SER A 72 -12.57 9.32 2.65
N PHE A 73 -11.91 9.98 1.72
CA PHE A 73 -10.93 11.03 2.02
C PHE A 73 -11.52 12.14 2.90
N THR A 74 -12.73 12.59 2.56
CA THR A 74 -13.43 13.64 3.31
C THR A 74 -13.75 13.16 4.72
N LYS A 75 -14.30 11.96 4.86
CA LYS A 75 -14.65 11.36 6.16
C LYS A 75 -13.43 11.20 7.07
N GLU A 76 -12.30 10.81 6.53
CA GLU A 76 -11.09 10.51 7.31
C GLU A 76 -10.29 11.76 7.68
N ASN A 77 -10.26 12.76 6.81
CA ASN A 77 -9.35 13.89 6.94
C ASN A 77 -10.01 15.22 7.31
N VAL A 78 -11.28 15.41 6.96
CA VAL A 78 -11.98 16.67 7.17
C VAL A 78 -12.75 16.62 8.50
N LYS A 79 -12.33 17.46 9.45
CA LYS A 79 -12.95 17.54 10.78
C LYS A 79 -14.38 18.11 10.71
N ASP A 80 -15.20 17.75 11.69
CA ASP A 80 -16.55 18.27 11.83
C ASP A 80 -16.57 19.82 11.76
N GLY A 81 -17.51 20.35 10.96
CA GLY A 81 -17.64 21.80 10.73
C GLY A 81 -16.63 22.40 9.72
N GLN A 82 -15.74 21.58 9.17
CA GLN A 82 -14.83 22.01 8.09
C GLN A 82 -15.34 21.49 6.74
N THR A 83 -15.12 22.24 5.67
CA THR A 83 -15.40 21.78 4.31
C THR A 83 -14.15 21.22 3.65
N LEU A 84 -14.32 20.26 2.72
CA LEU A 84 -13.22 19.72 1.90
C LEU A 84 -12.44 20.85 1.21
N LYS A 85 -13.12 21.84 0.67
CA LYS A 85 -12.49 23.03 0.04
C LYS A 85 -11.53 23.76 0.99
N LYS A 86 -11.96 23.99 2.24
CA LYS A 86 -11.13 24.67 3.24
C LYS A 86 -9.96 23.80 3.67
N TYR A 87 -10.17 22.50 3.83
CA TYR A 87 -9.13 21.53 4.17
C TYR A 87 -8.04 21.49 3.10
N LEU A 88 -8.42 21.31 1.83
CA LEU A 88 -7.49 21.24 0.70
C LEU A 88 -6.70 22.55 0.53
N LYS A 89 -7.38 23.70 0.68
CA LYS A 89 -6.69 24.99 0.58
C LYS A 89 -5.66 25.19 1.69
N SER A 90 -6.00 24.82 2.93
CA SER A 90 -5.13 25.03 4.09
C SER A 90 -3.94 24.06 4.14
N ASN A 91 -4.13 22.81 3.74
CA ASN A 91 -3.10 21.78 3.90
C ASN A 91 -2.27 21.53 2.63
N TYR A 92 -2.86 21.76 1.45
CA TYR A 92 -2.22 21.43 0.17
C TYR A 92 -2.13 22.61 -0.80
N ASN A 93 -2.70 23.80 -0.42
CA ASN A 93 -2.83 24.96 -1.27
C ASN A 93 -3.51 24.67 -2.62
N MET A 94 -4.46 23.72 -2.64
CA MET A 94 -5.17 23.25 -3.83
C MET A 94 -6.65 23.65 -3.80
N THR A 95 -7.25 23.79 -4.99
CA THR A 95 -8.71 23.82 -5.16
C THR A 95 -9.26 22.39 -5.16
N VAL A 96 -10.59 22.25 -5.01
CA VAL A 96 -11.26 20.93 -5.11
C VAL A 96 -11.03 20.34 -6.50
N ASP A 97 -11.17 21.15 -7.55
CA ASP A 97 -10.99 20.68 -8.94
C ASP A 97 -9.57 20.18 -9.18
N GLN A 98 -8.54 20.91 -8.72
CA GLN A 98 -7.14 20.47 -8.84
C GLN A 98 -6.87 19.15 -8.10
N ALA A 99 -7.46 18.98 -6.91
CA ALA A 99 -7.33 17.74 -6.16
C ALA A 99 -8.05 16.61 -6.87
N THR A 100 -9.27 16.86 -7.36
CA THR A 100 -10.08 15.88 -8.08
C THR A 100 -9.38 15.36 -9.34
N GLU A 101 -8.78 16.25 -10.15
CA GLU A 101 -8.02 15.84 -11.33
C GLU A 101 -6.82 14.93 -10.95
N LYS A 102 -6.04 15.31 -9.93
CA LYS A 102 -4.93 14.46 -9.45
C LYS A 102 -5.41 13.12 -8.95
N TRP A 103 -6.51 13.07 -8.21
CA TRP A 103 -7.08 11.82 -7.72
C TRP A 103 -7.60 10.96 -8.87
N LYS A 104 -8.20 11.57 -9.89
CA LYS A 104 -8.65 10.88 -11.09
C LYS A 104 -7.48 10.25 -11.86
N GLU A 105 -6.38 10.97 -12.04
CA GLU A 105 -5.16 10.45 -12.67
C GLU A 105 -4.61 9.24 -11.89
N ASN A 106 -4.43 9.39 -10.58
CA ASN A 106 -3.91 8.31 -9.73
C ASN A 106 -4.82 7.07 -9.73
N LEU A 107 -6.15 7.28 -9.66
CA LEU A 107 -7.12 6.19 -9.73
C LEU A 107 -7.11 5.49 -11.08
N THR A 108 -6.91 6.23 -12.16
CA THR A 108 -6.80 5.67 -13.51
C THR A 108 -5.63 4.69 -13.58
N ASP A 109 -4.47 5.07 -13.07
CA ASP A 109 -3.27 4.21 -13.06
C ASP A 109 -3.43 3.02 -12.10
N GLN A 110 -4.09 3.24 -10.98
CA GLN A 110 -4.43 2.16 -10.05
C GLN A 110 -5.37 1.13 -10.70
N ILE A 111 -6.45 1.58 -11.34
CA ILE A 111 -7.42 0.70 -12.01
C ILE A 111 -6.76 -0.05 -13.17
N LYS A 112 -5.91 0.62 -13.97
CA LYS A 112 -5.12 -0.08 -15.00
C LYS A 112 -4.27 -1.19 -14.40
N THR A 113 -3.58 -0.89 -13.31
CA THR A 113 -2.76 -1.87 -12.59
C THR A 113 -3.61 -3.05 -12.12
N GLU A 114 -4.75 -2.79 -11.46
CA GLU A 114 -5.68 -3.82 -10.99
C GLU A 114 -6.13 -4.74 -12.15
N PHE A 115 -6.50 -4.18 -13.29
CA PHE A 115 -6.95 -4.97 -14.45
C PHE A 115 -5.83 -5.77 -15.10
N ILE A 116 -4.65 -5.18 -15.29
CA ILE A 116 -3.50 -5.86 -15.90
C ILE A 116 -3.07 -7.05 -15.04
N PHE A 117 -2.85 -6.80 -13.75
CA PHE A 117 -2.40 -7.85 -12.84
C PHE A 117 -3.48 -8.87 -12.54
N GLY A 118 -4.76 -8.47 -12.48
CA GLY A 118 -5.88 -9.39 -12.37
C GLY A 118 -5.95 -10.37 -13.55
N LEU A 119 -5.79 -9.89 -14.79
CA LEU A 119 -5.74 -10.73 -15.98
C LEU A 119 -4.52 -11.66 -16.03
N ILE A 120 -3.36 -11.20 -15.55
CA ILE A 120 -2.16 -12.03 -15.45
C ILE A 120 -2.38 -13.13 -14.43
N ALA A 121 -2.87 -12.79 -13.24
CA ALA A 121 -3.16 -13.75 -12.18
C ALA A 121 -4.14 -14.82 -12.65
N GLU A 122 -5.17 -14.44 -13.40
CA GLU A 122 -6.13 -15.37 -14.01
C GLU A 122 -5.46 -16.30 -15.03
N LYS A 123 -4.69 -15.74 -15.98
CA LYS A 123 -4.03 -16.51 -17.05
C LYS A 123 -2.96 -17.47 -16.51
N GLU A 124 -2.20 -17.01 -15.54
CA GLU A 124 -1.13 -17.81 -14.91
C GLU A 124 -1.65 -18.69 -13.77
N ASN A 125 -2.97 -18.67 -13.49
CA ASN A 125 -3.61 -19.38 -12.39
C ASN A 125 -2.94 -19.10 -11.03
N ILE A 126 -2.48 -17.85 -10.85
CA ILE A 126 -1.88 -17.38 -9.59
C ILE A 126 -3.02 -17.18 -8.60
N LYS A 127 -2.96 -17.91 -7.50
CA LYS A 127 -3.93 -17.77 -6.40
C LYS A 127 -3.16 -17.51 -5.12
N MET A 128 -3.67 -16.59 -4.34
CA MET A 128 -3.20 -16.41 -2.98
C MET A 128 -3.68 -17.58 -2.14
N ASP A 129 -2.78 -18.42 -1.66
CA ASP A 129 -3.11 -19.46 -0.70
C ASP A 129 -3.44 -18.87 0.68
N ASP A 130 -4.01 -19.71 1.57
CA ASP A 130 -4.44 -19.21 2.88
C ASP A 130 -3.25 -18.77 3.77
N ASP A 131 -2.07 -19.36 3.61
CA ASP A 131 -0.88 -18.98 4.39
C ASP A 131 -0.32 -17.64 3.94
N ALA A 132 -0.23 -17.40 2.62
CA ALA A 132 0.16 -16.12 2.06
C ALA A 132 -0.86 -15.02 2.44
N PHE A 133 -2.15 -15.34 2.37
CA PHE A 133 -3.21 -14.41 2.78
C PHE A 133 -3.13 -14.06 4.27
N ASN A 134 -2.96 -15.04 5.14
CA ASN A 134 -2.81 -14.81 6.58
C ASN A 134 -1.57 -13.95 6.87
N SER A 135 -0.44 -14.25 6.22
CA SER A 135 0.80 -13.47 6.34
C SER A 135 0.61 -12.01 5.89
N TYR A 136 -0.13 -11.78 4.82
CA TYR A 136 -0.48 -10.45 4.35
C TYR A 136 -1.35 -9.68 5.35
N VAL A 137 -2.35 -10.33 5.93
CA VAL A 137 -3.21 -9.71 6.96
C VAL A 137 -2.44 -9.43 8.25
N ASP A 138 -1.55 -10.32 8.68
CA ASP A 138 -0.68 -10.12 9.84
C ASP A 138 0.30 -8.94 9.61
N TYR A 139 0.78 -8.79 8.37
CA TYR A 139 1.55 -7.61 7.99
C TYR A 139 0.73 -6.32 8.14
N ILE A 140 -0.53 -6.28 7.66
CA ILE A 140 -1.41 -5.12 7.83
C ILE A 140 -1.60 -4.80 9.31
N VAL A 141 -1.85 -5.80 10.15
CA VAL A 141 -1.98 -5.60 11.61
C VAL A 141 -0.71 -4.97 12.19
N SER A 142 0.45 -5.54 11.88
CA SER A 142 1.73 -5.07 12.42
C SER A 142 2.12 -3.67 11.93
N ALA A 143 1.82 -3.35 10.67
CA ALA A 143 2.11 -2.05 10.05
C ALA A 143 1.10 -0.96 10.41
N SER A 144 0.01 -1.30 11.09
CA SER A 144 -1.10 -0.36 11.38
C SER A 144 -0.80 0.66 12.50
N ASN A 145 0.38 0.62 13.11
CA ASN A 145 0.73 1.46 14.27
C ASN A 145 -0.30 1.38 15.42
N GLY A 146 -0.89 0.19 15.62
CA GLY A 146 -1.86 -0.06 16.68
C GLY A 146 -3.33 0.24 16.30
N GLN A 147 -3.61 0.62 15.08
CA GLN A 147 -4.98 0.79 14.58
C GLN A 147 -5.75 -0.53 14.61
N PHE A 148 -5.07 -1.63 14.27
CA PHE A 148 -5.62 -2.99 14.34
C PHE A 148 -4.81 -3.83 15.32
N SER A 149 -5.50 -4.59 16.17
CA SER A 149 -4.89 -5.54 17.11
C SER A 149 -4.96 -6.99 16.62
N LYS A 150 -5.80 -7.26 15.62
CA LYS A 150 -6.04 -8.61 15.07
C LYS A 150 -6.69 -8.57 13.68
N ALA A 151 -6.51 -9.65 12.92
CA ALA A 151 -7.06 -9.85 11.58
C ALA A 151 -8.55 -9.53 11.44
N SER A 152 -9.36 -9.89 12.46
CA SER A 152 -10.82 -9.65 12.40
C SER A 152 -11.21 -8.16 12.41
N GLU A 153 -10.34 -7.28 12.86
CA GLU A 153 -10.55 -5.83 12.82
C GLU A 153 -10.19 -5.29 11.43
N VAL A 154 -9.14 -5.82 10.83
CA VAL A 154 -8.79 -5.55 9.43
C VAL A 154 -9.96 -5.93 8.51
N TYR A 155 -10.49 -7.15 8.66
CA TYR A 155 -11.63 -7.59 7.85
C TYR A 155 -12.86 -6.68 8.02
N LYS A 156 -13.20 -6.28 9.25
CA LYS A 156 -14.31 -5.35 9.48
C LYS A 156 -14.08 -3.98 8.85
N TYR A 157 -12.85 -3.49 8.89
CA TYR A 157 -12.51 -2.20 8.31
C TYR A 157 -12.71 -2.19 6.79
N PHE A 158 -12.12 -3.18 6.10
CA PHE A 158 -12.24 -3.29 4.65
C PHE A 158 -13.62 -3.78 4.16
N GLY A 159 -14.41 -4.38 5.02
CA GLY A 159 -15.77 -4.82 4.72
C GLY A 159 -16.87 -3.91 5.28
N SER A 160 -16.57 -2.65 5.58
CA SER A 160 -17.55 -1.68 6.12
C SER A 160 -18.33 -2.21 7.34
N GLY A 161 -17.66 -3.00 8.19
CA GLY A 161 -18.24 -3.66 9.36
C GLY A 161 -18.55 -5.15 9.18
N HIS A 162 -18.54 -5.67 7.95
CA HIS A 162 -18.81 -7.08 7.61
C HIS A 162 -17.52 -7.86 7.36
N LYS A 163 -17.20 -8.83 8.22
CA LYS A 163 -15.93 -9.58 8.16
C LYS A 163 -15.74 -10.36 6.87
N ASP A 164 -16.79 -11.04 6.42
CA ASP A 164 -16.69 -11.93 5.24
C ASP A 164 -16.51 -11.13 3.95
N GLU A 165 -17.19 -9.98 3.84
CA GLU A 165 -17.03 -9.04 2.74
C GLU A 165 -15.61 -8.46 2.71
N GLY A 166 -15.08 -8.04 3.87
CA GLY A 166 -13.70 -7.54 3.96
C GLY A 166 -12.65 -8.60 3.71
N LYS A 167 -12.86 -9.85 4.15
CA LYS A 167 -11.98 -10.96 3.81
C LYS A 167 -11.98 -11.24 2.31
N THR A 168 -13.15 -11.24 1.69
CA THR A 168 -13.30 -11.41 0.24
C THR A 168 -12.64 -10.27 -0.52
N TYR A 169 -12.86 -9.03 -0.09
CA TYR A 169 -12.21 -7.86 -0.67
C TYR A 169 -10.68 -7.99 -0.66
N LEU A 170 -10.11 -8.31 0.50
CA LEU A 170 -8.65 -8.44 0.66
C LEU A 170 -8.04 -9.60 -0.13
N LYS A 171 -8.80 -10.69 -0.33
CA LYS A 171 -8.34 -11.82 -1.17
C LYS A 171 -8.34 -11.50 -2.67
N ASN A 172 -9.07 -10.46 -3.08
CA ASN A 172 -9.20 -10.05 -4.47
C ASN A 172 -8.29 -8.86 -4.82
N GLN A 173 -7.49 -8.35 -3.85
CA GLN A 173 -6.48 -7.31 -4.07
C GLN A 173 -5.11 -7.93 -4.39
#